data_ff392345d63469cb4b24b961c22d1bc1
#
_entry.id   ff392345d63469cb4b24b961c22d1bc1
#
_cell.length_a   1.000
_cell.length_b   1.000
_cell.length_c   1.000
_cell.angle_alpha   90.00
_cell.angle_beta   90.00
_cell.angle_gamma   90.00
#
_symmetry.space_group_name_H-M   'P 1'
#
loop_
_entity.id
_entity.type
_entity.pdbx_description
1 polymer ?
#
loop_
_entity_poly.entity_id
_entity_poly.type
_entity_poly.pdbx_seq_one_letter_code
_entity_poly.pdbx_strand_id
1 'polypeptide(L)'
;MTEVNTHTYRQTKIIATIGPSTDSEDSIRGLIKAGVDVMRLNFSHSDKKTHIKRCKLARDISSQMKYHIGIMGDLQGPKIRIGKFKESSVMLENGKKFIIDSSHDIEAGDKDIVAVSYTHLTLPTIYSV
;
A
#
# COMPACT_ATOMS: atom_id res chain seq x y z
N MET A 1 -4.89 -28.73 30.18
CA MET A 1 -4.00 -29.13 29.07
C MET A 1 -3.68 -27.87 28.26
N THR A 2 -2.50 -27.33 28.43
CA THR A 2 -2.01 -26.17 27.65
C THR A 2 -1.62 -26.70 26.29
N GLU A 3 -2.40 -26.34 25.25
CA GLU A 3 -1.95 -26.53 23.86
C GLU A 3 -0.65 -25.77 23.67
N VAL A 4 0.43 -26.51 23.60
CA VAL A 4 1.71 -25.97 23.17
C VAL A 4 1.54 -25.59 21.73
N ASN A 5 1.48 -24.30 21.46
CA ASN A 5 1.41 -23.74 20.12
C ASN A 5 2.72 -24.10 19.41
N THR A 6 2.77 -25.28 18.79
CA THR A 6 3.90 -25.73 17.99
C THR A 6 3.94 -24.92 16.70
N HIS A 7 4.31 -23.63 16.82
CA HIS A 7 4.74 -22.90 15.67
C HIS A 7 6.00 -23.57 15.13
N THR A 8 5.82 -24.38 14.12
CA THR A 8 6.93 -24.78 13.26
C THR A 8 7.57 -23.51 12.72
N TYR A 9 8.80 -23.23 13.15
CA TYR A 9 9.57 -22.09 12.65
C TYR A 9 9.82 -22.28 11.16
N ARG A 10 8.89 -21.76 10.35
CA ARG A 10 9.05 -21.78 8.91
C ARG A 10 10.18 -20.84 8.52
N GLN A 11 11.06 -21.30 7.65
CA GLN A 11 12.13 -20.47 7.07
C GLN A 11 11.51 -19.38 6.20
N THR A 12 10.53 -19.72 5.35
CA THR A 12 9.81 -18.78 4.52
C THR A 12 8.73 -18.05 5.32
N LYS A 13 8.76 -16.73 5.29
CA LYS A 13 7.77 -15.86 5.94
C LYS A 13 6.73 -15.37 4.96
N ILE A 14 5.48 -15.31 5.39
CA ILE A 14 4.35 -14.86 4.58
C ILE A 14 4.01 -13.41 4.96
N ILE A 15 4.03 -12.52 3.97
CA ILE A 15 3.61 -11.13 4.10
C ILE A 15 2.25 -10.97 3.43
N ALA A 16 1.24 -10.53 4.15
CA ALA A 16 -0.08 -10.23 3.61
C ALA A 16 -0.38 -8.73 3.68
N THR A 17 -0.86 -8.15 2.57
CA THR A 17 -1.29 -6.75 2.57
C THR A 17 -2.70 -6.64 3.10
N ILE A 18 -2.90 -5.77 4.10
CA ILE A 18 -4.22 -5.44 4.64
C ILE A 18 -4.84 -4.32 3.82
N GLY A 19 -6.03 -4.56 3.31
CA GLY A 19 -6.80 -3.64 2.49
C GLY A 19 -8.29 -3.71 2.79
N PRO A 20 -9.16 -3.01 2.02
CA PRO A 20 -10.60 -2.95 2.29
C PRO A 20 -11.30 -4.31 2.40
N SER A 21 -10.84 -5.30 1.67
CA SER A 21 -11.39 -6.67 1.70
C SER A 21 -10.89 -7.52 2.87
N THR A 22 -9.89 -7.06 3.63
CA THR A 22 -9.20 -7.84 4.66
C THR A 22 -9.02 -7.07 5.96
N ASP A 23 -9.73 -5.98 6.17
CA ASP A 23 -9.59 -5.12 7.36
C ASP A 23 -10.69 -5.36 8.43
N SER A 24 -11.44 -6.46 8.32
CA SER A 24 -12.34 -6.93 9.36
C SER A 24 -11.62 -7.80 10.40
N GLU A 25 -12.18 -7.89 11.60
CA GLU A 25 -11.65 -8.74 12.68
C GLU A 25 -11.53 -10.20 12.24
N ASP A 26 -12.57 -10.75 11.62
CA ASP A 26 -12.58 -12.14 11.17
C ASP A 26 -11.54 -12.42 10.10
N SER A 27 -11.36 -11.49 9.17
CA SER A 27 -10.33 -11.60 8.12
C SER A 27 -8.93 -11.61 8.72
N ILE A 28 -8.66 -10.72 9.66
CA ILE A 28 -7.34 -10.66 10.33
C ILE A 28 -7.09 -11.93 11.16
N ARG A 29 -8.10 -12.44 11.89
CA ARG A 29 -8.01 -13.73 12.60
C ARG A 29 -7.74 -14.87 11.62
N GLY A 30 -8.44 -14.90 10.49
CA GLY A 30 -8.25 -15.88 9.44
C GLY A 30 -6.82 -15.87 8.87
N LEU A 31 -6.28 -14.69 8.58
CA LEU A 31 -4.91 -14.52 8.09
C LEU A 31 -3.86 -15.01 9.10
N ILE A 32 -4.04 -14.70 10.39
CA ILE A 32 -3.15 -15.19 11.44
C ILE A 32 -3.22 -16.71 11.56
N LYS A 33 -4.42 -17.31 11.58
CA LYS A 33 -4.61 -18.76 11.60
C LYS A 33 -4.01 -19.45 10.38
N ALA A 34 -4.10 -18.83 9.22
CA ALA A 34 -3.49 -19.33 7.98
C ALA A 34 -1.95 -19.21 7.96
N GLY A 35 -1.38 -18.55 8.97
CA GLY A 35 0.06 -18.48 9.17
C GLY A 35 0.74 -17.27 8.54
N VAL A 36 0.06 -16.14 8.43
CA VAL A 36 0.70 -14.87 8.06
C VAL A 36 1.65 -14.44 9.18
N ASP A 37 2.88 -14.10 8.81
CA ASP A 37 3.92 -13.64 9.73
C ASP A 37 3.98 -12.12 9.82
N VAL A 38 3.69 -11.43 8.71
CA VAL A 38 3.79 -9.96 8.62
C VAL A 38 2.56 -9.39 7.91
N MET A 39 1.93 -8.38 8.49
CA MET A 39 0.86 -7.61 7.88
C MET A 39 1.41 -6.31 7.31
N ARG A 40 1.29 -6.13 5.99
CA ARG A 40 1.77 -4.95 5.27
C ARG A 40 0.65 -3.93 5.13
N LEU A 41 0.94 -2.68 5.51
CA LEU A 41 0.11 -1.50 5.30
C LEU A 41 0.71 -0.66 4.17
N ASN A 42 0.02 -0.59 3.03
CA ASN A 42 0.49 0.17 1.87
C ASN A 42 0.10 1.65 2.00
N PHE A 43 1.05 2.51 2.33
CA PHE A 43 0.81 3.96 2.52
C PHE A 43 0.62 4.74 1.21
N SER A 44 0.69 4.09 0.06
CA SER A 44 0.27 4.68 -1.21
C SER A 44 -1.25 4.78 -1.36
N HIS A 45 -2.01 4.12 -0.49
CA HIS A 45 -3.47 4.06 -0.51
C HIS A 45 -4.02 4.24 0.90
N SER A 46 -5.26 4.72 0.99
CA SER A 46 -5.93 5.03 2.26
C SER A 46 -5.32 6.23 3.02
N ASP A 47 -6.01 6.68 4.02
CA ASP A 47 -5.60 7.81 4.86
C ASP A 47 -4.91 7.34 6.16
N LYS A 48 -4.32 8.29 6.87
CA LYS A 48 -3.65 8.06 8.15
C LYS A 48 -4.56 7.41 9.20
N LYS A 49 -5.84 7.83 9.26
CA LYS A 49 -6.79 7.32 10.25
C LYS A 49 -7.10 5.84 10.02
N THR A 50 -7.28 5.46 8.76
CA THR A 50 -7.52 4.08 8.34
C THR A 50 -6.32 3.18 8.67
N HIS A 51 -5.10 3.65 8.40
CA HIS A 51 -3.90 2.87 8.74
C HIS A 51 -3.71 2.69 10.25
N ILE A 52 -3.99 3.72 11.05
CA ILE A 52 -3.95 3.61 12.52
C ILE A 52 -4.98 2.58 13.00
N LYS A 53 -6.21 2.62 12.47
CA LYS A 53 -7.27 1.67 12.82
C LYS A 53 -6.84 0.23 12.51
N ARG A 54 -6.35 -0.02 11.30
CA ARG A 54 -5.86 -1.35 10.87
C ARG A 54 -4.71 -1.85 11.73
N CYS A 55 -3.76 -0.98 12.05
CA CYS A 55 -2.63 -1.32 12.90
C CYS A 55 -3.08 -1.72 14.32
N LYS A 56 -3.97 -0.94 14.93
CA LYS A 56 -4.53 -1.25 16.25
C LYS A 56 -5.27 -2.59 16.23
N LEU A 57 -6.18 -2.77 15.28
CA LEU A 57 -6.96 -4.00 15.13
C LEU A 57 -6.05 -5.23 14.98
N ALA A 58 -5.02 -5.15 14.15
CA ALA A 58 -4.06 -6.24 13.97
C ALA A 58 -3.31 -6.58 15.26
N ARG A 59 -2.89 -5.56 16.03
CA ARG A 59 -2.21 -5.77 17.33
C ARG A 59 -3.13 -6.35 18.38
N ASP A 60 -4.37 -5.87 18.48
CA ASP A 60 -5.35 -6.34 19.44
C ASP A 60 -5.66 -7.82 19.21
N ILE A 61 -5.91 -8.20 17.94
CA ILE A 61 -6.19 -9.59 17.57
C ILE A 61 -4.97 -10.48 17.79
N SER A 62 -3.78 -10.02 17.41
CA SER A 62 -2.52 -10.71 17.63
C SER A 62 -2.32 -11.03 19.13
N SER A 63 -2.57 -10.03 19.99
CA SER A 63 -2.49 -10.17 21.45
C SER A 63 -3.51 -11.18 22.00
N GLN A 64 -4.78 -11.09 21.55
CA GLN A 64 -5.84 -12.02 21.95
C GLN A 64 -5.52 -13.46 21.57
N MET A 65 -4.92 -13.65 20.40
CA MET A 65 -4.53 -14.98 19.89
C MET A 65 -3.21 -15.46 20.46
N LYS A 66 -2.51 -14.65 21.26
CA LYS A 66 -1.13 -14.91 21.76
C LYS A 66 -0.16 -15.26 20.61
N TYR A 67 -0.30 -14.58 19.50
CA TYR A 67 0.47 -14.81 18.29
C TYR A 67 1.27 -13.56 17.92
N HIS A 68 2.56 -13.69 17.70
CA HIS A 68 3.41 -12.57 17.33
C HIS A 68 3.42 -12.37 15.82
N ILE A 69 2.90 -11.22 15.36
CA ILE A 69 2.97 -10.80 13.97
C ILE A 69 3.79 -9.52 13.84
N GLY A 70 4.51 -9.41 12.74
CA GLY A 70 5.11 -8.14 12.33
C GLY A 70 4.07 -7.23 11.69
N ILE A 71 4.23 -5.90 11.85
CA ILE A 71 3.48 -4.92 11.07
C ILE A 71 4.48 -4.10 10.28
N MET A 72 4.33 -4.09 8.96
CA MET A 72 5.19 -3.39 8.04
C MET A 72 4.45 -2.23 7.38
N GLY A 73 4.95 -1.00 7.58
CA GLY A 73 4.51 0.16 6.81
C GLY A 73 5.34 0.26 5.53
N ASP A 74 4.68 0.11 4.38
CA ASP A 74 5.31 0.34 3.08
C ASP A 74 5.12 1.82 2.71
N LEU A 75 6.20 2.58 2.89
CA LEU A 75 6.19 4.01 2.68
C LEU A 75 6.11 4.34 1.19
N GLN A 76 5.35 5.38 0.90
CA GLN A 76 5.29 5.93 -0.44
C GLN A 76 6.64 6.56 -0.79
N GLY A 77 7.37 5.94 -1.73
CA GLY A 77 8.55 6.55 -2.32
C GLY A 77 8.20 7.60 -3.40
N PRO A 78 9.21 8.20 -4.04
CA PRO A 78 9.01 9.06 -5.20
C PRO A 78 8.37 8.25 -6.32
N LYS A 79 7.19 8.66 -6.76
CA LYS A 79 6.45 7.98 -7.83
C LYS A 79 6.12 8.97 -8.93
N ILE A 80 6.40 8.55 -10.16
CA ILE A 80 5.87 9.21 -11.34
C ILE A 80 4.46 8.67 -11.54
N ARG A 81 3.46 9.53 -11.50
CA ARG A 81 2.05 9.18 -11.65
C ARG A 81 1.38 10.13 -12.64
N ILE A 82 0.56 9.58 -13.52
CA ILE A 82 -0.35 10.39 -14.30
C ILE A 82 -1.46 10.97 -13.43
N GLY A 83 -1.98 12.12 -13.82
CA GLY A 83 -3.14 12.76 -13.22
C GLY A 83 -4.43 11.98 -13.48
N LYS A 84 -5.54 12.57 -13.10
CA LYS A 84 -6.86 12.00 -13.33
C LYS A 84 -7.42 12.42 -14.69
N PHE A 85 -8.28 11.56 -15.22
CA PHE A 85 -9.06 11.87 -16.42
C PHE A 85 -10.42 12.43 -16.01
N LYS A 86 -10.93 13.41 -16.77
CA LYS A 86 -12.27 14.00 -16.55
C LYS A 86 -13.38 12.95 -16.54
N GLU A 87 -13.25 11.92 -17.36
CA GLU A 87 -14.22 10.83 -17.54
C GLU A 87 -13.77 9.51 -16.87
N SER A 88 -13.05 9.60 -15.75
CA SER A 88 -12.52 8.43 -15.01
C SER A 88 -11.53 7.57 -15.79
N SER A 89 -11.76 7.33 -17.07
CA SER A 89 -10.87 6.59 -17.98
C SER A 89 -11.03 7.09 -19.41
N VAL A 90 -10.00 6.90 -20.21
CA VAL A 90 -10.02 7.23 -21.65
C VAL A 90 -9.50 6.06 -22.46
N MET A 91 -10.06 5.88 -23.67
CA MET A 91 -9.57 4.90 -24.62
C MET A 91 -8.49 5.55 -25.49
N LEU A 92 -7.27 5.01 -25.40
CA LEU A 92 -6.17 5.43 -26.27
C LEU A 92 -6.22 4.67 -27.59
N GLU A 93 -6.03 5.37 -28.70
CA GLU A 93 -5.99 4.77 -30.02
C GLU A 93 -4.55 4.46 -30.42
N ASN A 94 -4.32 3.25 -30.90
CA ASN A 94 -3.00 2.83 -31.35
C ASN A 94 -2.46 3.73 -32.50
N GLY A 95 -1.21 4.18 -32.35
CA GLY A 95 -0.56 5.07 -33.34
C GLY A 95 -0.90 6.55 -33.18
N LYS A 96 -1.84 6.95 -32.34
CA LYS A 96 -2.07 8.38 -32.02
C LYS A 96 -1.04 8.91 -31.03
N LYS A 97 -0.73 10.20 -31.21
CA LYS A 97 0.11 10.95 -30.27
C LYS A 97 -0.68 11.20 -28.99
N PHE A 98 -0.11 10.86 -27.84
CA PHE A 98 -0.63 11.16 -26.52
C PHE A 98 0.40 12.00 -25.76
N ILE A 99 -0.02 13.08 -25.14
CA ILE A 99 0.88 14.03 -24.47
C ILE A 99 0.85 13.76 -22.96
N ILE A 100 2.02 13.68 -22.36
CA ILE A 100 2.19 13.61 -20.90
C ILE A 100 2.94 14.89 -20.50
N ASP A 101 2.30 15.76 -19.73
CA ASP A 101 2.81 17.11 -19.44
C ASP A 101 2.78 17.38 -17.93
N SER A 102 3.92 17.82 -17.38
CA SER A 102 4.06 18.14 -15.95
C SER A 102 3.39 19.47 -15.56
N SER A 103 3.09 20.33 -16.52
CA SER A 103 2.42 21.62 -16.33
C SER A 103 0.91 21.58 -16.53
N HIS A 104 0.38 20.46 -17.01
CA HIS A 104 -1.06 20.28 -17.20
C HIS A 104 -1.79 20.13 -15.85
N ASP A 105 -3.09 20.51 -15.81
CA ASP A 105 -3.92 20.34 -14.62
C ASP A 105 -4.09 18.84 -14.28
N ILE A 106 -3.78 18.47 -13.05
CA ILE A 106 -3.77 17.09 -12.58
C ILE A 106 -5.15 16.41 -12.60
N GLU A 107 -6.23 17.18 -12.62
CA GLU A 107 -7.62 16.70 -12.65
C GLU A 107 -8.23 16.77 -14.07
N ALA A 108 -7.51 17.27 -15.05
CA ALA A 108 -8.06 17.66 -16.36
C ALA A 108 -7.63 16.78 -17.54
N GLY A 109 -7.12 15.58 -17.29
CA GLY A 109 -6.71 14.66 -18.36
C GLY A 109 -7.85 14.28 -19.30
N ASP A 110 -7.54 14.11 -20.58
CA ASP A 110 -8.46 13.67 -21.63
C ASP A 110 -7.79 12.67 -22.59
N LYS A 111 -8.38 12.42 -23.74
CA LYS A 111 -7.88 11.46 -24.74
C LYS A 111 -6.58 11.88 -25.44
N ASP A 112 -6.18 13.14 -25.35
CA ASP A 112 -5.03 13.70 -26.07
C ASP A 112 -3.88 14.08 -25.12
N ILE A 113 -4.20 14.41 -23.83
CA ILE A 113 -3.23 14.88 -22.85
C ILE A 113 -3.57 14.46 -21.43
N VAL A 114 -2.55 14.20 -20.63
CA VAL A 114 -2.70 14.01 -19.18
C VAL A 114 -1.53 14.66 -18.44
N ALA A 115 -1.82 15.17 -17.25
CA ALA A 115 -0.79 15.64 -16.33
C ALA A 115 0.09 14.50 -15.85
N VAL A 116 1.33 14.80 -15.51
CA VAL A 116 2.20 13.88 -14.77
C VAL A 116 2.76 14.59 -13.54
N SER A 117 2.64 13.98 -12.38
CA SER A 117 3.28 14.47 -11.17
C SER A 117 4.63 13.82 -10.98
N TYR A 118 5.65 14.64 -10.79
CA TYR A 118 6.95 14.21 -10.31
C TYR A 118 7.04 14.56 -8.84
N THR A 119 6.99 13.56 -7.96
CA THR A 119 7.43 13.76 -6.58
C THR A 119 8.96 13.79 -6.61
N HIS A 120 9.53 14.97 -6.71
CA HIS A 120 10.96 15.15 -6.56
C HIS A 120 11.33 14.91 -5.10
N LEU A 121 12.02 13.80 -4.82
CA LEU A 121 12.99 13.82 -3.76
C LEU A 121 14.16 14.66 -4.27
N THR A 122 14.23 15.91 -3.87
CA THR A 122 15.50 16.60 -3.83
C THR A 122 16.32 15.87 -2.79
N LEU A 123 17.11 14.90 -3.21
CA LEU A 123 18.22 14.43 -2.39
C LEU A 123 19.07 15.67 -2.08
N PRO A 124 19.36 15.96 -0.80
CA PRO A 124 20.33 16.99 -0.51
C PRO A 124 21.61 16.56 -1.21
N THR A 125 22.04 17.33 -2.20
CA THR A 125 23.31 17.12 -2.86
C THR A 125 24.36 17.51 -1.84
N ILE A 126 24.92 16.53 -1.15
CA ILE A 126 26.06 16.75 -0.28
C ILE A 126 27.24 16.93 -1.23
N TYR A 127 27.58 18.17 -1.52
CA TYR A 127 28.89 18.49 -2.09
C TYR A 127 29.90 18.32 -0.96
N SER A 128 30.58 17.18 -0.92
CA SER A 128 31.85 17.11 -0.20
C SER A 128 32.88 17.83 -1.04
N VAL A 129 33.41 18.92 -0.49
CA VAL A 129 34.63 19.59 -0.93
C VAL A 129 35.81 18.76 -0.47
#